data_307ee1ddbe80f8812836519af4b83fb2
#
_entry.id   307ee1ddbe80f8812836519af4b83fb2
#
_cell.length_a   1.000
_cell.length_b   1.000
_cell.length_c   1.000
_cell.angle_alpha   90.00
_cell.angle_beta   90.00
_cell.angle_gamma   90.00
#
_symmetry.space_group_name_H-M   'P 1'
#
loop_
_entity.id
_entity.type
_entity.pdbx_description
1 polymer ?
#
loop_
_entity_poly.entity_id
_entity_poly.type
_entity_poly.pdbx_seq_one_letter_code
_entity_poly.pdbx_strand_id
1 'polypeptide(L)'
;MKWLGGVMLVLLSLTGNAQKTVFQNLTWEQAAELAQKENKIILVDAMREPATPEARKQKDKEEAVWQKVAANLEFCKQHVVAIRIDMASEAGKEFAPKLVMNMYPTYGFFMPNGDILGTVSPFLLAKNPELFLERGKKAWEQAEVKRNNKRSI
;
A
#
# COMPACT_ATOMS: atom_id res chain seq x y z
N MET A 1 -0.04 -0.96 -58.70
CA MET A 1 1.01 -1.06 -57.68
C MET A 1 0.38 -0.77 -56.35
N LYS A 2 0.12 -1.79 -55.54
CA LYS A 2 -0.41 -1.63 -54.18
C LYS A 2 0.68 -2.03 -53.21
N TRP A 3 1.21 -1.04 -52.45
CA TRP A 3 2.11 -1.27 -51.34
C TRP A 3 1.28 -1.54 -50.07
N LEU A 4 1.28 -2.78 -49.63
CA LEU A 4 0.77 -3.16 -48.33
C LEU A 4 1.92 -3.00 -47.32
N GLY A 5 1.93 -1.88 -46.62
CA GLY A 5 2.79 -1.68 -45.47
C GLY A 5 2.27 -2.49 -44.27
N GLY A 6 2.89 -3.62 -44.00
CA GLY A 6 2.60 -4.38 -42.80
C GLY A 6 3.12 -3.63 -41.58
N VAL A 7 2.25 -3.17 -40.71
CA VAL A 7 2.58 -2.71 -39.38
C VAL A 7 2.86 -3.92 -38.52
N MET A 8 4.13 -4.19 -38.32
CA MET A 8 4.60 -5.23 -37.40
C MET A 8 4.42 -4.73 -35.97
N LEU A 9 3.33 -5.17 -35.34
CA LEU A 9 3.09 -4.92 -33.91
C LEU A 9 4.09 -5.76 -33.11
N VAL A 10 5.18 -5.13 -32.64
CA VAL A 10 6.10 -5.74 -31.71
C VAL A 10 5.43 -5.77 -30.34
N LEU A 11 4.81 -6.89 -30.01
CA LEU A 11 4.39 -7.21 -28.65
C LEU A 11 5.65 -7.47 -27.82
N LEU A 12 6.15 -6.43 -27.15
CA LEU A 12 7.12 -6.58 -26.08
C LEU A 12 6.41 -7.28 -24.90
N SER A 13 6.48 -8.60 -24.88
CA SER A 13 6.17 -9.38 -23.69
C SER A 13 7.25 -9.11 -22.65
N LEU A 14 7.00 -8.16 -21.77
CA LEU A 14 7.78 -7.98 -20.55
C LEU A 14 7.49 -9.14 -19.60
N THR A 15 8.11 -10.27 -19.82
CA THR A 15 8.21 -11.34 -18.83
C THR A 15 9.25 -10.96 -17.79
N GLY A 16 8.95 -9.97 -16.97
CA GLY A 16 9.70 -9.70 -15.75
C GLY A 16 9.01 -10.46 -14.62
N ASN A 17 9.67 -11.47 -14.06
CA ASN A 17 9.33 -12.05 -12.75
C ASN A 17 9.61 -11.02 -11.63
N ALA A 18 9.04 -9.83 -11.72
CA ALA A 18 8.99 -8.92 -10.59
C ALA A 18 8.03 -9.54 -9.57
N GLN A 19 8.53 -9.81 -8.37
CA GLN A 19 7.72 -10.21 -7.24
C GLN A 19 6.60 -9.16 -7.09
N LYS A 20 5.35 -9.56 -7.37
CA LYS A 20 4.21 -8.64 -7.37
C LYS A 20 3.94 -8.20 -5.95
N THR A 21 4.49 -7.08 -5.58
CA THR A 21 4.14 -6.40 -4.33
C THR A 21 2.90 -5.54 -4.52
N VAL A 22 2.12 -5.38 -3.46
CA VAL A 22 0.98 -4.44 -3.44
C VAL A 22 1.45 -2.98 -3.37
N PHE A 23 2.69 -2.74 -2.92
CA PHE A 23 3.24 -1.40 -2.75
C PHE A 23 3.63 -0.77 -4.07
N GLN A 24 3.19 0.48 -4.27
CA GLN A 24 3.48 1.30 -5.44
C GLN A 24 4.56 2.35 -5.10
N ASN A 25 5.34 2.72 -6.10
CA ASN A 25 6.36 3.77 -5.96
C ASN A 25 5.72 5.16 -6.16
N LEU A 26 4.99 5.61 -5.15
CA LEU A 26 4.30 6.90 -5.13
C LEU A 26 4.72 7.68 -3.88
N THR A 27 4.71 9.01 -3.97
CA THR A 27 4.76 9.87 -2.79
C THR A 27 3.44 9.82 -2.03
N TRP A 28 3.40 10.35 -0.80
CA TRP A 28 2.16 10.49 -0.05
C TRP A 28 1.10 11.29 -0.84
N GLU A 29 1.48 12.40 -1.44
CA GLU A 29 0.60 13.29 -2.20
C GLU A 29 0.00 12.57 -3.42
N GLN A 30 0.84 11.84 -4.16
CA GLN A 30 0.40 11.05 -5.31
C GLN A 30 -0.55 9.92 -4.88
N ALA A 31 -0.25 9.25 -3.78
CA ALA A 31 -1.10 8.20 -3.23
C ALA A 31 -2.44 8.76 -2.75
N ALA A 32 -2.43 9.92 -2.10
CA ALA A 32 -3.64 10.60 -1.64
C ALA A 32 -4.55 11.02 -2.81
N GLU A 33 -3.98 11.59 -3.86
CA GLU A 33 -4.71 11.95 -5.07
C GLU A 33 -5.33 10.71 -5.74
N LEU A 34 -4.54 9.66 -5.92
CA LEU A 34 -5.01 8.41 -6.52
C LEU A 34 -6.11 7.75 -5.68
N ALA A 35 -5.94 7.68 -4.37
CA ALA A 35 -6.90 7.09 -3.46
C ALA A 35 -8.22 7.89 -3.44
N GLN A 36 -8.15 9.21 -3.52
CA GLN A 36 -9.34 10.06 -3.63
C GLN A 36 -10.07 9.83 -4.94
N LYS A 37 -9.34 9.77 -6.06
CA LYS A 37 -9.90 9.54 -7.39
C LYS A 37 -10.58 8.17 -7.51
N GLU A 38 -9.97 7.14 -6.93
CA GLU A 38 -10.45 5.76 -7.00
C GLU A 38 -11.37 5.38 -5.83
N ASN A 39 -11.66 6.29 -4.94
CA ASN A 39 -12.45 6.05 -3.71
C ASN A 39 -11.85 4.94 -2.82
N LYS A 40 -10.54 4.98 -2.62
CA LYS A 40 -9.77 4.01 -1.84
C LYS A 40 -9.24 4.63 -0.54
N ILE A 41 -8.74 3.78 0.35
CA ILE A 41 -7.91 4.16 1.49
C ILE A 41 -6.44 3.96 1.15
N ILE A 42 -5.55 4.51 1.97
CA ILE A 42 -4.09 4.40 1.78
C ILE A 42 -3.53 3.47 2.85
N LEU A 43 -2.74 2.49 2.42
CA LEU A 43 -1.91 1.69 3.30
C LEU A 43 -0.48 2.22 3.23
N VAL A 44 0.07 2.62 4.36
CA VAL A 44 1.47 3.05 4.46
C VAL A 44 2.28 2.02 5.25
N ASP A 45 3.30 1.46 4.62
CA ASP A 45 4.38 0.76 5.30
C ASP A 45 5.38 1.82 5.81
N ALA A 46 5.19 2.25 7.06
CA ALA A 46 6.11 3.14 7.73
C ALA A 46 7.27 2.32 8.30
N MET A 47 8.41 2.41 7.68
CA MET A 47 9.57 1.56 7.93
C MET A 47 10.87 2.37 7.93
N ARG A 48 11.93 1.77 8.41
CA ARG A 48 13.30 2.18 8.07
C ARG A 48 13.82 1.25 6.99
N GLU A 49 14.48 1.82 6.01
CA GLU A 49 15.09 1.04 4.93
C GLU A 49 16.09 0.05 5.54
N PRO A 50 15.99 -1.26 5.22
CA PRO A 50 16.93 -2.25 5.72
C PRO A 50 18.37 -1.91 5.34
N ALA A 51 19.27 -1.93 6.33
CA ALA A 51 20.66 -1.52 6.15
C ALA A 51 21.51 -2.57 5.40
N THR A 52 21.05 -3.84 5.36
CA THR A 52 21.80 -4.94 4.73
C THR A 52 20.91 -5.74 3.77
N PRO A 53 21.49 -6.44 2.77
CA PRO A 53 20.75 -7.33 1.87
C PRO A 53 20.01 -8.44 2.63
N GLU A 54 20.59 -8.96 3.69
CA GLU A 54 19.99 -10.02 4.52
C GLU A 54 18.74 -9.51 5.26
N ALA A 55 18.82 -8.31 5.84
CA ALA A 55 17.67 -7.67 6.51
C ALA A 55 16.55 -7.38 5.51
N ARG A 56 16.88 -6.95 4.29
CA ARG A 56 15.91 -6.77 3.21
C ARG A 56 15.23 -8.09 2.84
N LYS A 57 16.02 -9.15 2.63
CA LYS A 57 15.49 -10.47 2.31
C LYS A 57 14.57 -11.03 3.41
N GLN A 58 14.90 -10.76 4.67
CA GLN A 58 14.05 -11.15 5.79
C GLN A 58 12.73 -10.37 5.79
N LYS A 59 12.78 -9.06 5.58
CA LYS A 59 11.59 -8.21 5.45
C LYS A 59 10.69 -8.67 4.30
N ASP A 60 11.26 -8.96 3.15
CA ASP A 60 10.52 -9.44 1.97
C ASP A 60 9.81 -10.78 2.25
N LYS A 61 10.45 -11.69 2.99
CA LYS A 61 9.85 -12.96 3.40
C LYS A 61 8.66 -12.77 4.34
N GLU A 62 8.81 -11.91 5.34
CA GLU A 62 7.77 -11.61 6.32
C GLU A 62 6.55 -10.95 5.64
N GLU A 63 6.82 -10.01 4.75
CA GLU A 63 5.81 -9.32 3.96
C GLU A 63 5.07 -10.27 3.00
N ALA A 64 5.79 -11.21 2.38
CA ALA A 64 5.21 -12.20 1.50
C ALA A 64 4.19 -13.12 2.21
N VAL A 65 4.27 -13.30 3.51
CA VAL A 65 3.33 -14.15 4.27
C VAL A 65 1.90 -13.65 4.12
N TRP A 66 1.66 -12.37 4.38
CA TRP A 66 0.31 -11.81 4.28
C TRP A 66 -0.09 -11.48 2.84
N GLN A 67 0.86 -11.11 1.98
CA GLN A 67 0.58 -10.81 0.56
C GLN A 67 0.25 -12.06 -0.27
N LYS A 68 0.63 -13.26 0.16
CA LYS A 68 0.24 -14.51 -0.51
C LYS A 68 -1.20 -14.94 -0.24
N VAL A 69 -1.85 -14.37 0.75
CA VAL A 69 -3.26 -14.65 1.04
C VAL A 69 -4.14 -13.99 -0.01
N ALA A 70 -4.85 -14.78 -0.80
CA ALA A 70 -5.64 -14.30 -1.93
C ALA A 70 -6.67 -13.24 -1.54
N ALA A 71 -7.32 -13.40 -0.38
CA ALA A 71 -8.29 -12.44 0.13
C ALA A 71 -7.66 -11.09 0.48
N ASN A 72 -6.41 -11.08 1.01
CA ASN A 72 -5.67 -9.86 1.28
C ASN A 72 -5.33 -9.11 -0.01
N LEU A 73 -4.87 -9.83 -1.04
CA LEU A 73 -4.55 -9.24 -2.35
C LEU A 73 -5.78 -8.65 -3.01
N GLU A 74 -6.90 -9.36 -2.98
CA GLU A 74 -8.15 -8.87 -3.57
C GLU A 74 -8.66 -7.63 -2.86
N PHE A 75 -8.59 -7.60 -1.53
CA PHE A 75 -8.92 -6.43 -0.73
C PHE A 75 -8.04 -5.22 -1.09
N CYS A 76 -6.72 -5.43 -1.20
CA CYS A 76 -5.80 -4.36 -1.60
C CYS A 76 -6.15 -3.82 -2.99
N LYS A 77 -6.40 -4.69 -3.95
CA LYS A 77 -6.74 -4.30 -5.32
C LYS A 77 -8.01 -3.44 -5.38
N GLN A 78 -9.02 -3.81 -4.61
CA GLN A 78 -10.32 -3.14 -4.64
C GLN A 78 -10.35 -1.85 -3.82
N HIS A 79 -9.65 -1.80 -2.68
CA HIS A 79 -9.90 -0.78 -1.65
C HIS A 79 -8.67 0.00 -1.22
N VAL A 80 -7.47 -0.34 -1.68
CA VAL A 80 -6.23 0.19 -1.11
C VAL A 80 -5.29 0.73 -2.18
N VAL A 81 -4.69 1.89 -1.92
CA VAL A 81 -3.45 2.35 -2.54
C VAL A 81 -2.35 2.15 -1.51
N ALA A 82 -1.38 1.30 -1.80
CA ALA A 82 -0.32 0.95 -0.85
C ALA A 82 1.01 1.60 -1.23
N ILE A 83 1.67 2.25 -0.28
CA ILE A 83 2.98 2.88 -0.44
C ILE A 83 3.90 2.56 0.73
N ARG A 84 5.22 2.70 0.49
CA ARG A 84 6.24 2.66 1.54
C ARG A 84 6.79 4.05 1.80
N ILE A 85 7.03 4.36 3.07
CA ILE A 85 7.71 5.59 3.46
C ILE A 85 8.88 5.21 4.37
N ASP A 86 10.10 5.54 3.92
CA ASP A 86 11.27 5.44 4.78
C ASP A 86 11.24 6.57 5.81
N MET A 87 11.04 6.19 7.08
CA MET A 87 10.89 7.14 8.18
C MET A 87 12.19 7.87 8.54
N ALA A 88 13.33 7.45 8.00
CA ALA A 88 14.60 8.17 8.11
C ALA A 88 14.77 9.26 7.04
N SER A 89 13.97 9.22 5.97
CA SER A 89 13.98 10.22 4.89
C SER A 89 13.29 11.53 5.29
N GLU A 90 13.48 12.59 4.50
CA GLU A 90 12.75 13.85 4.70
C GLU A 90 11.22 13.64 4.57
N ALA A 91 10.78 12.87 3.57
CA ALA A 91 9.37 12.51 3.42
C ALA A 91 8.83 11.77 4.66
N GLY A 92 9.63 10.91 5.27
CA GLY A 92 9.30 10.22 6.52
C GLY A 92 9.16 11.18 7.71
N LYS A 93 10.04 12.16 7.81
CA LYS A 93 9.94 13.20 8.86
C LYS A 93 8.69 14.07 8.70
N GLU A 94 8.33 14.43 7.49
CA GLU A 94 7.10 15.17 7.18
C GLU A 94 5.85 14.32 7.43
N PHE A 95 5.93 13.03 7.20
CA PHE A 95 4.83 12.09 7.42
C PHE A 95 4.62 11.73 8.91
N ALA A 96 5.67 11.74 9.71
CA ALA A 96 5.67 11.27 11.10
C ALA A 96 4.53 11.85 11.98
N PRO A 97 4.13 13.14 11.86
CA PRO A 97 3.00 13.69 12.62
C PRO A 97 1.64 13.03 12.33
N LYS A 98 1.48 12.35 11.20
CA LYS A 98 0.27 11.61 10.86
C LYS A 98 0.15 10.28 11.62
N LEU A 99 1.27 9.77 12.12
CA LEU A 99 1.30 8.58 12.97
C LEU A 99 1.08 8.99 14.43
N VAL A 100 0.09 8.40 15.09
CA VAL A 100 -0.24 8.68 16.49
C VAL A 100 0.85 8.19 17.45
N MET A 101 1.69 7.26 17.01
CA MET A 101 2.76 6.67 17.81
C MET A 101 4.03 6.54 16.98
N ASN A 102 5.16 6.94 17.55
CA ASN A 102 6.49 6.77 16.94
C ASN A 102 6.96 5.31 16.94
N MET A 103 6.07 4.37 16.59
CA MET A 103 6.40 2.95 16.51
C MET A 103 6.68 2.54 15.07
N TYR A 104 7.91 2.15 14.81
CA TYR A 104 8.32 1.56 13.53
C TYR A 104 8.93 0.17 13.79
N PRO A 105 8.74 -0.78 12.87
CA PRO A 105 7.89 -0.72 11.69
C PRO A 105 6.40 -0.83 12.04
N THR A 106 5.56 -0.18 11.25
CA THR A 106 4.10 -0.30 11.36
C THR A 106 3.44 -0.14 9.99
N TYR A 107 2.33 -0.83 9.80
CA TYR A 107 1.40 -0.55 8.71
C TYR A 107 0.28 0.34 9.23
N GLY A 108 0.04 1.47 8.56
CA GLY A 108 -1.05 2.38 8.88
C GLY A 108 -2.06 2.47 7.74
N PHE A 109 -3.34 2.48 8.08
CA PHE A 109 -4.42 2.77 7.14
C PHE A 109 -4.87 4.23 7.32
N PHE A 110 -5.02 4.94 6.22
CA PHE A 110 -5.30 6.38 6.21
C PHE A 110 -6.41 6.74 5.23
N MET A 111 -7.14 7.80 5.55
CA MET A 111 -7.92 8.56 4.58
C MET A 111 -6.98 9.37 3.67
N PRO A 112 -7.40 9.73 2.43
CA PRO A 112 -6.62 10.63 1.58
C PRO A 112 -6.29 11.99 2.21
N ASN A 113 -7.09 12.47 3.15
CA ASN A 113 -6.83 13.72 3.89
C ASN A 113 -5.80 13.59 5.03
N GLY A 114 -5.30 12.38 5.27
CA GLY A 114 -4.30 12.09 6.31
C GLY A 114 -4.86 11.60 7.64
N ASP A 115 -6.18 11.51 7.81
CA ASP A 115 -6.77 10.91 9.01
C ASP A 115 -6.40 9.45 9.13
N ILE A 116 -5.85 9.04 10.26
CA ILE A 116 -5.53 7.64 10.53
C ILE A 116 -6.80 6.84 10.84
N LEU A 117 -6.89 5.65 10.24
CA LEU A 117 -8.02 4.72 10.41
C LEU A 117 -7.67 3.52 11.28
N GLY A 118 -6.40 3.21 11.41
CA GLY A 118 -5.92 2.09 12.21
C GLY A 118 -4.50 1.69 11.84
N THR A 119 -3.91 0.84 12.65
CA THR A 119 -2.56 0.31 12.46
C THR A 119 -2.52 -1.19 12.69
N VAL A 120 -1.51 -1.84 12.12
CA VAL A 120 -1.19 -3.23 12.39
C VAL A 120 0.31 -3.45 12.34
N SER A 121 0.84 -4.24 13.28
CA SER A 121 2.27 -4.55 13.33
C SER A 121 2.65 -5.58 12.26
N PRO A 122 3.74 -5.38 11.51
CA PRO A 122 4.29 -6.38 10.61
C PRO A 122 4.60 -7.71 11.30
N PHE A 123 5.05 -7.67 12.56
CA PHE A 123 5.34 -8.88 13.35
C PHE A 123 4.09 -9.70 13.65
N LEU A 124 2.95 -9.05 13.85
CA LEU A 124 1.68 -9.75 14.03
C LEU A 124 1.22 -10.38 12.72
N LEU A 125 1.38 -9.69 11.60
CA LEU A 125 1.02 -10.21 10.27
C LEU A 125 1.88 -11.40 9.85
N ALA A 126 3.15 -11.43 10.23
CA ALA A 126 4.03 -12.57 9.97
C ALA A 126 3.55 -13.85 10.68
N LYS A 127 2.87 -13.71 11.83
CA LYS A 127 2.31 -14.82 12.62
C LYS A 127 0.85 -15.13 12.30
N ASN A 128 0.10 -14.12 11.94
CA ASN A 128 -1.33 -14.22 11.63
C ASN A 128 -1.68 -13.34 10.43
N PRO A 129 -1.48 -13.85 9.20
CA PRO A 129 -1.69 -13.07 7.98
C PRO A 129 -3.15 -12.68 7.72
N GLU A 130 -4.13 -13.40 8.27
CA GLU A 130 -5.56 -13.07 8.15
C GLU A 130 -5.92 -11.78 8.88
N LEU A 131 -5.13 -11.39 9.86
CA LEU A 131 -5.32 -10.14 10.61
C LEU A 131 -5.27 -8.90 9.70
N PHE A 132 -4.55 -8.99 8.56
CA PHE A 132 -4.51 -7.91 7.59
C PHE A 132 -5.91 -7.59 7.04
N LEU A 133 -6.64 -8.61 6.61
CA LEU A 133 -7.99 -8.42 6.07
C LEU A 133 -8.96 -7.89 7.13
N GLU A 134 -8.89 -8.41 8.34
CA GLU A 134 -9.72 -7.94 9.46
C GLU A 134 -9.50 -6.45 9.73
N ARG A 135 -8.24 -6.04 9.87
CA ARG A 135 -7.87 -4.64 10.12
C ARG A 135 -8.18 -3.73 8.94
N GLY A 136 -7.92 -4.21 7.73
CA GLY A 136 -8.23 -3.49 6.49
C GLY A 136 -9.71 -3.23 6.32
N LYS A 137 -10.55 -4.24 6.51
CA LYS A 137 -12.02 -4.09 6.46
C LYS A 137 -12.55 -3.10 7.49
N LYS A 138 -12.05 -3.17 8.71
CA LYS A 138 -12.43 -2.21 9.77
C LYS A 138 -12.04 -0.78 9.39
N ALA A 139 -10.84 -0.59 8.84
CA ALA A 139 -10.41 0.72 8.34
C ALA A 139 -11.30 1.21 7.19
N TRP A 140 -11.63 0.33 6.25
CA TRP A 140 -12.52 0.64 5.14
C TRP A 140 -13.92 1.07 5.61
N GLU A 141 -14.52 0.33 6.54
CA GLU A 141 -15.82 0.66 7.13
C GLU A 141 -15.81 2.04 7.81
N GLN A 142 -14.75 2.35 8.56
CA GLN A 142 -14.59 3.68 9.15
C GLN A 142 -14.47 4.77 8.09
N ALA A 143 -13.76 4.51 6.99
CA ALA A 143 -13.65 5.45 5.88
C ALA A 143 -15.01 5.73 5.24
N GLU A 144 -15.83 4.71 5.03
CA GLU A 144 -17.18 4.86 4.48
C GLU A 144 -18.09 5.71 5.40
N VAL A 145 -18.04 5.48 6.71
CA VAL A 145 -18.77 6.30 7.68
C VAL A 145 -18.33 7.77 7.59
N LYS A 146 -17.03 8.04 7.54
CA LYS A 146 -16.50 9.42 7.42
C LYS A 146 -16.92 10.10 6.12
N ARG A 147 -16.93 9.36 4.99
CA ARG A 147 -17.38 9.87 3.69
C ARG A 147 -18.85 10.23 3.68
N ASN A 148 -19.69 9.36 4.25
CA ASN A 148 -21.13 9.55 4.30
C ASN A 148 -21.51 10.76 5.18
N ASN A 149 -20.86 10.93 6.32
CA ASN A 149 -21.10 12.08 7.21
C ASN A 149 -20.75 13.42 6.53
N LYS A 150 -19.73 13.47 5.66
CA LYS A 150 -19.40 14.69 4.90
C LYS A 150 -20.42 15.04 3.80
N ARG A 151 -21.18 14.06 3.31
CA ARG A 151 -22.20 14.29 2.28
C ARG A 151 -23.54 14.77 2.87
N SER A 152 -23.70 14.66 4.18
CA SER A 152 -24.95 14.99 4.88
C SER A 152 -24.96 16.42 5.47
N ILE A 153 -23.90 17.20 5.23
CA ILE A 153 -23.75 18.60 5.62
C ILE A 153 -23.77 19.48 4.37
#